data_2061ab24e3a786ffe4e632f286ecd18e
#
_entry.id   2061ab24e3a786ffe4e632f286ecd18e
#
_cell.length_a   1.000
_cell.length_b   1.000
_cell.length_c   1.000
_cell.angle_alpha   90.00
_cell.angle_beta   90.00
_cell.angle_gamma   90.00
#
_symmetry.space_group_name_H-M   'P 1'
#
loop_
_entity.id
_entity.type
_entity.pdbx_description
1 polymer ?
#
loop_
_entity_poly.entity_id
_entity_poly.type
_entity_poly.pdbx_seq_one_letter_code
_entity_poly.pdbx_strand_id
1 'polypeptide(L)'
;MKKSLALLVAIMLLVPMAAFADVPAFEDIQFSETAPTGIYADAASLDYSYDDMTEKYAVEILTTNYGVQHKPKEDDPILQYLNKAFNLDITLTAIPGADVENTLSTRFAADDAPDVFVVDAGGYRNLAFTLSDAGLLIDAKELYPYMPLHQKYTTAGMIKFSTNANGEIPFVTKYGIQDGIWCGAIRSDWLKALGMEMPKTKQELLDYAVAVTTKDPDGNGQDDTYFMTGAGGGKGFGMLDSLFGCMAGPNQAYVAEDGTFQHPYFDGTRKEFLSFVKELYDLKVLAPDWYTIDWETAKSYTLNDKIGMVNYPAGSLYQEYTGAKGSKKPEVVDVWKFMADFPIEGGKYGPAGNPGYMIAFAKAKFEGQDGKLKRVLHMIDTMAAGGENFSHTIQNGDDKVYEDFGLELISSQNTVYTDDGMFYLRRTGLTPEGALQFPYTADSYGELTTAAWQNFGLNVSWQLTDPENEDPDLKHYAEVANEATSLIAGVDRWPNYGLSISLSGEALEASSTLGDFVTAAEFEFATGARSLDEYDAWAQEWLSKGGKAIIQQTAECLGCEVPEYAK
;
A
#
# COMPACT_ATOMS: atom_id res chain seq x y z
N MET A 1 -30.72 -81.12 -3.50
CA MET A 1 -30.09 -80.56 -2.28
C MET A 1 -28.57 -80.61 -2.47
N LYS A 2 -27.95 -79.50 -2.76
CA LYS A 2 -26.54 -79.15 -2.42
C LYS A 2 -26.32 -77.68 -2.78
N LYS A 3 -26.15 -76.88 -1.76
CA LYS A 3 -25.88 -75.41 -1.83
C LYS A 3 -24.42 -75.24 -2.28
N SER A 4 -24.21 -74.53 -3.37
CA SER A 4 -22.89 -74.05 -3.74
C SER A 4 -22.78 -72.60 -3.29
N LEU A 5 -21.89 -72.36 -2.34
CA LEU A 5 -21.51 -71.08 -1.81
C LEU A 5 -20.49 -70.44 -2.77
N ALA A 6 -20.89 -69.42 -3.49
CA ALA A 6 -19.98 -68.63 -4.30
C ALA A 6 -19.27 -67.59 -3.40
N LEU A 7 -17.98 -67.75 -3.24
CA LEU A 7 -17.07 -66.84 -2.53
C LEU A 7 -16.77 -65.65 -3.47
N LEU A 8 -17.38 -64.50 -3.23
CA LEU A 8 -17.01 -63.27 -3.93
C LEU A 8 -15.78 -62.70 -3.25
N VAL A 9 -14.61 -62.85 -3.88
CA VAL A 9 -13.40 -62.17 -3.48
C VAL A 9 -13.49 -60.74 -4.00
N ALA A 10 -13.78 -59.80 -3.12
CA ALA A 10 -13.63 -58.37 -3.40
C ALA A 10 -12.15 -58.02 -3.40
N ILE A 11 -11.59 -57.83 -4.59
CA ILE A 11 -10.28 -57.20 -4.75
C ILE A 11 -10.49 -55.73 -4.44
N MET A 12 -10.21 -55.30 -3.21
CA MET A 12 -9.94 -53.90 -2.93
C MET A 12 -8.69 -53.50 -3.70
N LEU A 13 -8.87 -52.78 -4.77
CA LEU A 13 -7.81 -51.97 -5.36
C LEU A 13 -7.43 -50.92 -4.29
N LEU A 14 -6.34 -51.14 -3.58
CA LEU A 14 -5.63 -50.13 -2.86
C LEU A 14 -5.11 -49.13 -3.90
N VAL A 15 -5.91 -48.12 -4.21
CA VAL A 15 -5.39 -46.89 -4.78
C VAL A 15 -4.49 -46.34 -3.67
N PRO A 16 -3.20 -46.10 -3.90
CA PRO A 16 -2.40 -45.39 -2.92
C PRO A 16 -3.09 -44.03 -2.75
N MET A 17 -3.67 -43.77 -1.58
CA MET A 17 -3.96 -42.42 -1.18
C MET A 17 -2.61 -41.70 -1.26
N ALA A 18 -2.46 -40.78 -2.22
CA ALA A 18 -1.39 -39.84 -2.18
C ALA A 18 -1.44 -39.23 -0.77
N ALA A 19 -0.36 -39.36 -0.02
CA ALA A 19 -0.23 -38.68 1.26
C ALA A 19 -0.25 -37.20 0.91
N PHE A 20 -1.40 -36.55 1.15
CA PHE A 20 -1.43 -35.09 1.14
C PHE A 20 -0.42 -34.63 2.18
N ALA A 21 0.35 -33.60 1.87
CA ALA A 21 1.25 -32.98 2.84
C ALA A 21 0.46 -32.69 4.12
N ASP A 22 1.03 -33.06 5.27
CA ASP A 22 0.46 -32.69 6.55
C ASP A 22 0.56 -31.16 6.66
N VAL A 23 -0.56 -30.46 6.47
CA VAL A 23 -0.64 -29.01 6.60
C VAL A 23 -0.55 -28.69 8.10
N PRO A 24 0.35 -27.79 8.53
CA PRO A 24 0.47 -27.46 9.95
C PRO A 24 -0.82 -26.83 10.48
N ALA A 25 -1.12 -26.99 11.77
CA ALA A 25 -2.14 -26.16 12.39
C ALA A 25 -1.64 -24.70 12.48
N PHE A 26 -2.55 -23.74 12.48
CA PHE A 26 -2.17 -22.33 12.57
C PHE A 26 -1.32 -22.02 13.82
N GLU A 27 -1.65 -22.66 14.93
CA GLU A 27 -0.95 -22.51 16.22
C GLU A 27 0.49 -23.03 16.21
N ASP A 28 0.82 -23.89 15.24
CA ASP A 28 2.16 -24.45 15.07
C ASP A 28 3.04 -23.57 14.16
N ILE A 29 2.45 -22.59 13.47
CA ILE A 29 3.17 -21.68 12.59
C ILE A 29 3.94 -20.65 13.41
N GLN A 30 5.25 -20.56 13.18
CA GLN A 30 6.11 -19.60 13.84
C GLN A 30 6.33 -18.38 12.95
N PHE A 31 5.63 -17.30 13.23
CA PHE A 31 5.85 -16.01 12.54
C PHE A 31 7.07 -15.31 13.13
N SER A 32 7.98 -14.86 12.28
CA SER A 32 9.19 -14.14 12.71
C SER A 32 8.86 -12.71 13.18
N GLU A 33 9.69 -12.17 14.07
CA GLU A 33 9.55 -10.75 14.50
C GLU A 33 9.89 -9.77 13.37
N THR A 34 10.82 -10.15 12.49
CA THR A 34 11.24 -9.35 11.34
C THR A 34 11.07 -10.15 10.05
N ALA A 35 10.66 -9.49 8.98
CA ALA A 35 10.61 -10.15 7.68
C ALA A 35 12.01 -10.68 7.31
N PRO A 36 12.11 -11.94 6.80
CA PRO A 36 13.38 -12.45 6.32
C PRO A 36 13.91 -11.54 5.20
N THR A 37 15.19 -11.24 5.26
CA THR A 37 15.91 -10.67 4.13
C THR A 37 16.15 -11.75 3.08
N GLY A 38 15.97 -11.43 1.81
CA GLY A 38 16.06 -12.44 0.76
C GLY A 38 14.68 -12.98 0.39
N ILE A 39 14.33 -12.76 -0.85
CA ILE A 39 12.98 -12.91 -1.35
C ILE A 39 12.66 -14.36 -1.70
N TYR A 40 13.67 -15.23 -1.74
CA TYR A 40 13.54 -16.47 -2.46
C TYR A 40 13.61 -17.68 -1.55
N ALA A 41 12.42 -18.17 -1.24
CA ALA A 41 12.33 -19.60 -1.08
C ALA A 41 12.59 -20.22 -2.47
N ASP A 42 13.37 -21.28 -2.52
CA ASP A 42 13.36 -22.17 -3.65
C ASP A 42 11.91 -22.64 -3.86
N ALA A 43 11.20 -22.10 -4.86
CA ALA A 43 9.79 -22.42 -5.10
C ALA A 43 9.63 -23.90 -5.44
N ALA A 44 10.68 -24.53 -5.99
CA ALA A 44 10.68 -25.96 -6.22
C ALA A 44 10.62 -26.79 -4.92
N SER A 45 10.94 -26.19 -3.77
CA SER A 45 10.83 -26.82 -2.45
C SER A 45 9.47 -26.65 -1.80
N LEU A 46 8.58 -25.83 -2.36
CA LEU A 46 7.25 -25.56 -1.81
C LEU A 46 6.28 -26.67 -2.19
N ASP A 47 5.51 -27.12 -1.23
CA ASP A 47 4.56 -28.21 -1.43
C ASP A 47 3.13 -27.67 -1.51
N TYR A 48 2.59 -27.69 -2.72
CA TYR A 48 1.18 -27.38 -3.01
C TYR A 48 0.39 -28.63 -3.44
N SER A 49 0.84 -29.82 -3.06
CA SER A 49 0.17 -31.09 -3.41
C SER A 49 -1.25 -31.23 -2.89
N TYR A 50 -1.67 -30.36 -1.99
CA TYR A 50 -3.05 -30.25 -1.54
C TYR A 50 -4.04 -29.76 -2.63
N ASP A 51 -3.51 -29.16 -3.71
CA ASP A 51 -4.26 -28.68 -4.87
C ASP A 51 -4.06 -29.63 -6.06
N ASP A 52 -5.10 -30.40 -6.41
CA ASP A 52 -5.02 -31.44 -7.44
C ASP A 52 -5.01 -30.92 -8.88
N MET A 53 -5.25 -29.61 -9.08
CA MET A 53 -5.26 -28.93 -10.38
C MET A 53 -6.25 -29.48 -11.42
N THR A 54 -7.11 -30.44 -11.07
CA THR A 54 -7.96 -31.17 -12.04
C THR A 54 -9.20 -30.39 -12.48
N GLU A 55 -9.83 -29.68 -11.55
CA GLU A 55 -11.05 -28.92 -11.83
C GLU A 55 -10.74 -27.45 -12.14
N LYS A 56 -11.55 -26.88 -13.02
CA LYS A 56 -11.49 -25.46 -13.36
C LYS A 56 -12.50 -24.67 -12.53
N TYR A 57 -12.04 -23.61 -11.85
CA TYR A 57 -12.89 -22.75 -11.03
C TYR A 57 -12.99 -21.34 -11.59
N ALA A 58 -14.20 -20.76 -11.54
CA ALA A 58 -14.40 -19.35 -11.77
C ALA A 58 -14.16 -18.57 -10.47
N VAL A 59 -13.41 -17.48 -10.55
CA VAL A 59 -13.01 -16.65 -9.40
C VAL A 59 -13.12 -15.18 -9.77
N GLU A 60 -13.79 -14.39 -8.95
CA GLU A 60 -13.74 -12.93 -9.05
C GLU A 60 -12.77 -12.35 -8.03
N ILE A 61 -11.85 -11.51 -8.50
CA ILE A 61 -10.91 -10.76 -7.68
C ILE A 61 -11.19 -9.28 -7.84
N LEU A 62 -11.54 -8.60 -6.72
CA LEU A 62 -11.72 -7.16 -6.71
C LEU A 62 -10.45 -6.49 -6.16
N THR A 63 -9.97 -5.44 -6.82
CA THR A 63 -8.80 -4.66 -6.39
C THR A 63 -8.92 -3.19 -6.79
N THR A 64 -7.95 -2.38 -6.39
CA THR A 64 -7.85 -0.98 -6.79
C THR A 64 -7.13 -0.84 -8.14
N ASN A 65 -7.56 0.10 -8.96
CA ASN A 65 -7.03 0.31 -10.31
C ASN A 65 -5.91 1.37 -10.39
N TYR A 66 -5.61 2.10 -9.32
CA TYR A 66 -4.62 3.18 -9.29
C TYR A 66 -4.76 4.23 -10.39
N GLY A 67 -5.98 4.48 -10.89
CA GLY A 67 -6.23 5.36 -12.02
C GLY A 67 -5.93 4.75 -13.39
N VAL A 68 -5.75 3.44 -13.48
CA VAL A 68 -5.38 2.73 -14.71
C VAL A 68 -6.55 1.94 -15.26
N GLN A 69 -6.71 1.93 -16.58
CA GLN A 69 -7.63 1.00 -17.23
C GLN A 69 -6.93 -0.33 -17.44
N HIS A 70 -7.52 -1.41 -16.95
CA HIS A 70 -7.05 -2.76 -17.22
C HIS A 70 -7.49 -3.20 -18.61
N LYS A 71 -6.65 -3.99 -19.27
CA LYS A 71 -7.01 -4.61 -20.54
C LYS A 71 -8.23 -5.51 -20.37
N PRO A 72 -9.06 -5.66 -21.42
CA PRO A 72 -10.08 -6.70 -21.44
C PRO A 72 -9.48 -8.07 -21.13
N LYS A 73 -10.26 -8.95 -20.53
CA LYS A 73 -9.82 -10.28 -20.10
C LYS A 73 -9.11 -11.08 -21.20
N GLU A 74 -9.61 -10.96 -22.41
CA GLU A 74 -9.06 -11.63 -23.61
C GLU A 74 -7.72 -11.06 -24.08
N ASP A 75 -7.42 -9.81 -23.71
CA ASP A 75 -6.21 -9.09 -24.13
C ASP A 75 -5.18 -8.95 -23.00
N ASP A 76 -5.51 -9.42 -21.78
CA ASP A 76 -4.62 -9.39 -20.61
C ASP A 76 -3.74 -10.65 -20.58
N PRO A 77 -2.45 -10.54 -20.93
CA PRO A 77 -1.56 -11.70 -20.99
C PRO A 77 -1.30 -12.32 -19.63
N ILE A 78 -1.26 -11.51 -18.57
CA ILE A 78 -1.03 -12.02 -17.20
C ILE A 78 -2.24 -12.78 -16.72
N LEU A 79 -3.43 -12.25 -16.95
CA LEU A 79 -4.66 -12.93 -16.62
C LEU A 79 -4.81 -14.26 -17.38
N GLN A 80 -4.44 -14.29 -18.67
CA GLN A 80 -4.42 -15.52 -19.46
C GLN A 80 -3.42 -16.53 -18.92
N TYR A 81 -2.23 -16.06 -18.52
CA TYR A 81 -1.22 -16.92 -17.92
C TYR A 81 -1.71 -17.52 -16.59
N LEU A 82 -2.25 -16.70 -15.67
CA LEU A 82 -2.82 -17.15 -14.40
C LEU A 82 -3.92 -18.18 -14.61
N ASN A 83 -4.82 -17.90 -15.54
CA ASN A 83 -5.91 -18.82 -15.89
C ASN A 83 -5.38 -20.17 -16.37
N LYS A 84 -4.35 -20.18 -17.20
CA LYS A 84 -3.73 -21.41 -17.70
C LYS A 84 -2.91 -22.13 -16.63
N ALA A 85 -2.06 -21.39 -15.91
CA ALA A 85 -1.14 -21.96 -14.91
C ALA A 85 -1.91 -22.60 -13.74
N PHE A 86 -3.02 -21.98 -13.30
CA PHE A 86 -3.81 -22.44 -12.15
C PHE A 86 -5.15 -23.05 -12.52
N ASN A 87 -5.40 -23.34 -13.78
CA ASN A 87 -6.69 -23.87 -14.24
C ASN A 87 -7.90 -23.11 -13.66
N LEU A 88 -7.87 -21.76 -13.80
CA LEU A 88 -8.88 -20.82 -13.31
C LEU A 88 -9.60 -20.13 -14.47
N ASP A 89 -10.68 -19.48 -14.16
CA ASP A 89 -11.37 -18.48 -14.98
C ASP A 89 -11.57 -17.21 -14.15
N ILE A 90 -10.54 -16.39 -14.10
CA ILE A 90 -10.48 -15.20 -13.25
C ILE A 90 -11.23 -14.05 -13.92
N THR A 91 -12.06 -13.38 -13.15
CA THR A 91 -12.59 -12.05 -13.46
C THR A 91 -11.92 -11.04 -12.55
N LEU A 92 -11.19 -10.08 -13.13
CA LEU A 92 -10.57 -9.00 -12.39
C LEU A 92 -11.49 -7.78 -12.40
N THR A 93 -11.98 -7.39 -11.22
CA THR A 93 -12.78 -6.18 -11.01
C THR A 93 -11.89 -5.13 -10.37
N ALA A 94 -11.44 -4.14 -11.15
CA ALA A 94 -10.56 -3.09 -10.67
C ALA A 94 -11.34 -1.76 -10.58
N ILE A 95 -11.33 -1.15 -9.39
CA ILE A 95 -12.13 0.05 -9.07
C ILE A 95 -11.25 1.16 -8.50
N PRO A 96 -11.67 2.43 -8.60
CA PRO A 96 -10.99 3.52 -7.92
C PRO A 96 -10.89 3.28 -6.40
N GLY A 97 -9.78 3.64 -5.79
CA GLY A 97 -9.58 3.49 -4.34
C GLY A 97 -10.69 4.16 -3.51
N ALA A 98 -11.14 5.35 -3.93
CA ALA A 98 -12.21 6.07 -3.24
C ALA A 98 -13.57 5.31 -3.20
N ASP A 99 -13.78 4.36 -4.10
CA ASP A 99 -15.03 3.61 -4.23
C ASP A 99 -15.03 2.27 -3.48
N VAL A 100 -13.89 1.84 -2.95
CA VAL A 100 -13.70 0.49 -2.35
C VAL A 100 -14.69 0.21 -1.22
N GLU A 101 -14.76 1.10 -0.23
CA GLU A 101 -15.59 0.89 0.95
C GLU A 101 -17.07 0.80 0.59
N ASN A 102 -17.54 1.72 -0.25
CA ASN A 102 -18.93 1.78 -0.68
C ASN A 102 -19.29 0.57 -1.56
N THR A 103 -18.39 0.19 -2.46
CA THR A 103 -18.60 -0.97 -3.35
C THR A 103 -18.65 -2.27 -2.57
N LEU A 104 -17.67 -2.51 -1.68
CA LEU A 104 -17.64 -3.74 -0.89
C LEU A 104 -18.84 -3.82 0.06
N SER A 105 -19.15 -2.75 0.80
CA SER A 105 -20.29 -2.71 1.71
C SER A 105 -21.61 -3.00 0.98
N THR A 106 -21.80 -2.39 -0.19
CA THR A 106 -23.01 -2.60 -1.01
C THR A 106 -23.09 -4.02 -1.54
N ARG A 107 -21.99 -4.56 -2.06
CA ARG A 107 -21.95 -5.92 -2.63
C ARG A 107 -22.13 -7.00 -1.58
N PHE A 108 -21.52 -6.86 -0.39
CA PHE A 108 -21.74 -7.78 0.73
C PHE A 108 -23.19 -7.74 1.22
N ALA A 109 -23.79 -6.55 1.32
CA ALA A 109 -25.20 -6.41 1.71
C ALA A 109 -26.17 -6.98 0.67
N ALA A 110 -25.77 -7.02 -0.61
CA ALA A 110 -26.57 -7.58 -1.72
C ALA A 110 -26.34 -9.07 -1.96
N ASP A 111 -25.53 -9.75 -1.13
CA ASP A 111 -25.10 -11.15 -1.33
C ASP A 111 -24.36 -11.38 -2.68
N ASP A 112 -23.72 -10.34 -3.18
CA ASP A 112 -22.94 -10.30 -4.44
C ASP A 112 -21.46 -9.98 -4.18
N ALA A 113 -20.91 -10.41 -3.07
CA ALA A 113 -19.50 -10.19 -2.73
C ALA A 113 -18.56 -10.79 -3.80
N PRO A 114 -17.37 -10.20 -4.07
CA PRO A 114 -16.34 -10.88 -4.84
C PRO A 114 -15.85 -12.12 -4.09
N ASP A 115 -15.21 -13.06 -4.77
CA ASP A 115 -14.58 -14.20 -4.07
C ASP A 115 -13.43 -13.72 -3.17
N VAL A 116 -12.57 -12.86 -3.72
CA VAL A 116 -11.43 -12.28 -3.04
C VAL A 116 -11.40 -10.77 -3.29
N PHE A 117 -11.02 -10.01 -2.29
CA PHE A 117 -10.67 -8.60 -2.52
C PHE A 117 -9.30 -8.26 -1.97
N VAL A 118 -8.57 -7.41 -2.72
CA VAL A 118 -7.19 -7.04 -2.44
C VAL A 118 -7.09 -5.52 -2.44
N VAL A 119 -7.00 -4.93 -1.28
CA VAL A 119 -7.03 -3.47 -1.08
C VAL A 119 -6.03 -3.04 -0.01
N ASP A 120 -5.77 -1.74 0.08
CA ASP A 120 -4.85 -1.20 1.09
C ASP A 120 -5.28 -1.57 2.52
N ALA A 121 -4.38 -2.21 3.25
CA ALA A 121 -4.66 -2.68 4.61
C ALA A 121 -4.75 -1.52 5.62
N GLY A 122 -3.99 -0.46 5.41
CA GLY A 122 -4.02 0.73 6.27
C GLY A 122 -5.35 1.48 6.18
N GLY A 123 -5.86 1.65 4.95
CA GLY A 123 -7.10 2.38 4.69
C GLY A 123 -8.38 1.59 5.00
N TYR A 124 -8.38 0.27 4.79
CA TYR A 124 -9.61 -0.54 4.82
C TYR A 124 -9.66 -1.62 5.90
N ARG A 125 -8.72 -1.60 6.86
CA ARG A 125 -8.67 -2.56 7.97
C ARG A 125 -9.98 -2.61 8.77
N ASN A 126 -10.55 -1.46 9.11
CA ASN A 126 -11.78 -1.38 9.89
C ASN A 126 -12.99 -1.96 9.12
N LEU A 127 -13.04 -1.78 7.80
CA LEU A 127 -14.04 -2.43 6.97
C LEU A 127 -13.92 -3.97 7.06
N ALA A 128 -12.70 -4.50 6.94
CA ALA A 128 -12.48 -5.94 7.08
C ALA A 128 -12.88 -6.46 8.47
N PHE A 129 -12.61 -5.71 9.53
CA PHE A 129 -13.04 -6.07 10.88
C PHE A 129 -14.56 -6.08 11.02
N THR A 130 -15.23 -5.07 10.47
CA THR A 130 -16.71 -5.02 10.45
C THR A 130 -17.30 -6.20 9.68
N LEU A 131 -16.74 -6.56 8.53
CA LEU A 131 -17.18 -7.72 7.75
C LEU A 131 -16.91 -9.04 8.47
N SER A 132 -15.79 -9.15 9.19
CA SER A 132 -15.46 -10.31 10.03
C SER A 132 -16.41 -10.45 11.21
N ASP A 133 -16.69 -9.38 11.93
CA ASP A 133 -17.64 -9.37 13.05
C ASP A 133 -19.06 -9.78 12.60
N ALA A 134 -19.40 -9.51 11.33
CA ALA A 134 -20.63 -9.98 10.70
C ALA A 134 -20.56 -11.45 10.20
N GLY A 135 -19.42 -12.12 10.34
CA GLY A 135 -19.21 -13.50 9.90
C GLY A 135 -19.13 -13.68 8.38
N LEU A 136 -18.80 -12.61 7.64
CA LEU A 136 -18.81 -12.59 6.17
C LEU A 136 -17.48 -12.97 5.53
N LEU A 137 -16.38 -12.97 6.31
CA LEU A 137 -15.03 -13.32 5.85
C LEU A 137 -14.58 -14.67 6.43
N ILE A 138 -13.65 -15.31 5.73
CA ILE A 138 -12.93 -16.48 6.26
C ILE A 138 -11.86 -16.00 7.23
N ASP A 139 -11.75 -16.63 8.39
CA ASP A 139 -10.63 -16.41 9.31
C ASP A 139 -9.34 -16.93 8.66
N ALA A 140 -8.36 -16.05 8.46
CA ALA A 140 -7.09 -16.40 7.82
C ALA A 140 -6.28 -17.44 8.60
N LYS A 141 -6.63 -17.74 9.85
CA LYS A 141 -6.10 -18.91 10.56
C LYS A 141 -6.39 -20.22 9.82
N GLU A 142 -7.49 -20.28 9.06
CA GLU A 142 -7.83 -21.42 8.20
C GLU A 142 -7.03 -21.42 6.88
N LEU A 143 -6.46 -20.26 6.48
CA LEU A 143 -5.78 -20.06 5.19
C LEU A 143 -4.27 -20.23 5.29
N TYR A 144 -3.63 -19.63 6.30
CA TYR A 144 -2.18 -19.68 6.49
C TYR A 144 -1.58 -21.09 6.42
N PRO A 145 -2.23 -22.15 6.95
CA PRO A 145 -1.74 -23.52 6.83
C PRO A 145 -1.41 -23.95 5.39
N TYR A 146 -2.13 -23.41 4.41
CA TYR A 146 -1.95 -23.73 2.98
C TYR A 146 -1.03 -22.76 2.24
N MET A 147 -0.41 -21.81 2.94
CA MET A 147 0.35 -20.73 2.33
C MET A 147 1.80 -20.67 2.83
N PRO A 148 2.68 -21.61 2.42
CA PRO A 148 4.02 -21.75 2.97
C PRO A 148 4.90 -20.49 2.80
N LEU A 149 4.72 -19.73 1.73
CA LEU A 149 5.43 -18.46 1.56
C LEU A 149 4.91 -17.38 2.51
N HIS A 150 3.60 -17.27 2.67
CA HIS A 150 3.02 -16.35 3.65
C HIS A 150 3.42 -16.73 5.08
N GLN A 151 3.50 -18.01 5.43
CA GLN A 151 4.03 -18.43 6.73
C GLN A 151 5.47 -17.93 6.95
N LYS A 152 6.30 -17.97 5.93
CA LYS A 152 7.71 -17.56 6.01
C LYS A 152 7.90 -16.06 6.09
N TYR A 153 7.12 -15.29 5.34
CA TYR A 153 7.36 -13.85 5.17
C TYR A 153 6.40 -12.95 5.96
N THR A 154 5.30 -13.47 6.49
CA THR A 154 4.44 -12.72 7.42
C THR A 154 5.11 -12.62 8.78
N THR A 155 5.14 -11.43 9.34
CA THR A 155 5.73 -11.20 10.67
C THR A 155 4.67 -11.29 11.77
N ALA A 156 5.13 -11.51 13.02
CA ALA A 156 4.26 -11.45 14.19
C ALA A 156 3.54 -10.10 14.32
N GLY A 157 4.21 -9.00 13.95
CA GLY A 157 3.60 -7.67 13.89
C GLY A 157 2.46 -7.56 12.86
N MET A 158 2.60 -8.20 11.70
CA MET A 158 1.55 -8.27 10.68
C MET A 158 0.35 -9.08 11.16
N ILE A 159 0.59 -10.22 11.79
CA ILE A 159 -0.48 -11.03 12.41
C ILE A 159 -1.22 -10.21 13.47
N LYS A 160 -0.48 -9.52 14.35
CA LYS A 160 -1.07 -8.63 15.35
C LYS A 160 -1.91 -7.52 14.70
N PHE A 161 -1.40 -6.89 13.66
CA PHE A 161 -2.14 -5.87 12.91
C PHE A 161 -3.43 -6.42 12.31
N SER A 162 -3.42 -7.63 11.79
CA SER A 162 -4.56 -8.26 11.12
C SER A 162 -5.56 -8.88 12.09
N THR A 163 -5.23 -8.99 13.37
CA THR A 163 -6.10 -9.61 14.39
C THR A 163 -7.12 -8.59 14.90
N ASN A 164 -8.41 -8.92 14.80
CA ASN A 164 -9.48 -8.12 15.40
C ASN A 164 -9.59 -8.36 16.91
N ALA A 165 -10.45 -7.62 17.59
CA ALA A 165 -10.65 -7.72 19.03
C ALA A 165 -11.23 -9.08 19.48
N ASN A 166 -11.88 -9.82 18.58
CA ASN A 166 -12.39 -11.17 18.84
C ASN A 166 -11.31 -12.25 18.66
N GLY A 167 -10.10 -11.86 18.27
CA GLY A 167 -8.99 -12.75 17.99
C GLY A 167 -9.06 -13.44 16.64
N GLU A 168 -9.93 -13.00 15.72
CA GLU A 168 -9.99 -13.46 14.33
C GLU A 168 -9.02 -12.68 13.45
N ILE A 169 -8.57 -13.29 12.37
CA ILE A 169 -7.68 -12.69 11.36
C ILE A 169 -8.45 -12.60 10.04
N PRO A 170 -9.16 -11.50 9.72
CA PRO A 170 -10.07 -11.42 8.59
C PRO A 170 -9.39 -11.39 7.21
N PHE A 171 -8.06 -11.32 7.16
CA PHE A 171 -7.32 -11.25 5.90
C PHE A 171 -5.89 -11.74 6.04
N VAL A 172 -5.35 -12.21 4.95
CA VAL A 172 -3.90 -12.43 4.79
C VAL A 172 -3.26 -11.12 4.35
N THR A 173 -2.09 -10.80 4.83
CA THR A 173 -1.36 -9.60 4.39
C THR A 173 -0.49 -9.91 3.18
N LYS A 174 -0.32 -8.93 2.31
CA LYS A 174 0.76 -8.95 1.34
C LYS A 174 2.10 -9.05 2.08
N TYR A 175 3.08 -9.73 1.48
CA TYR A 175 4.40 -9.83 2.10
C TYR A 175 5.17 -8.51 2.11
N GLY A 176 6.09 -8.47 3.03
CA GLY A 176 7.01 -7.35 3.18
C GLY A 176 6.38 -6.21 3.94
N ILE A 177 7.06 -5.82 4.98
CA ILE A 177 6.81 -4.56 5.65
C ILE A 177 7.11 -3.49 4.60
N GLN A 178 6.17 -2.61 4.33
CA GLN A 178 6.52 -1.33 3.74
C GLN A 178 7.34 -0.57 4.78
N ASP A 179 8.62 -0.88 4.84
CA ASP A 179 9.56 0.01 5.49
C ASP A 179 9.37 1.37 4.85
N GLY A 180 9.29 2.41 5.69
CA GLY A 180 8.88 3.73 5.28
C GLY A 180 9.55 4.22 4.01
N ILE A 181 8.92 3.96 2.87
CA ILE A 181 9.36 4.40 1.55
C ILE A 181 8.95 5.84 1.26
N TRP A 182 8.05 6.40 2.09
CA TRP A 182 7.53 7.75 1.92
C TRP A 182 8.41 8.77 2.64
N CYS A 183 8.74 9.84 1.94
CA CYS A 183 9.50 10.96 2.46
C CYS A 183 9.16 12.25 1.70
N GLY A 184 9.32 13.38 2.33
CA GLY A 184 9.23 14.67 1.66
C GLY A 184 10.32 14.82 0.61
N ALA A 185 9.95 15.27 -0.59
CA ALA A 185 10.88 15.65 -1.65
C ALA A 185 10.59 17.09 -2.11
N ILE A 186 11.63 17.85 -2.40
CA ILE A 186 11.58 19.25 -2.79
C ILE A 186 12.24 19.48 -4.16
N ARG A 187 11.78 20.47 -4.89
CA ARG A 187 12.39 20.92 -6.15
C ARG A 187 13.73 21.60 -5.89
N SER A 188 14.83 20.86 -6.09
CA SER A 188 16.18 21.39 -5.91
C SER A 188 16.58 22.42 -6.96
N ASP A 189 16.08 22.27 -8.16
CA ASP A 189 16.25 23.25 -9.25
C ASP A 189 15.55 24.58 -8.93
N TRP A 190 14.36 24.54 -8.33
CA TRP A 190 13.64 25.75 -7.92
C TRP A 190 14.29 26.42 -6.71
N LEU A 191 14.80 25.67 -5.73
CA LEU A 191 15.62 26.24 -4.66
C LEU A 191 16.78 27.05 -5.25
N LYS A 192 17.50 26.47 -6.22
CA LYS A 192 18.59 27.14 -6.91
C LYS A 192 18.15 28.39 -7.69
N ALA A 193 17.05 28.30 -8.43
CA ALA A 193 16.51 29.43 -9.20
C ALA A 193 16.08 30.58 -8.30
N LEU A 194 15.50 30.27 -7.13
CA LEU A 194 15.09 31.24 -6.12
C LEU A 194 16.22 31.74 -5.22
N GLY A 195 17.43 31.16 -5.31
CA GLY A 195 18.56 31.46 -4.44
C GLY A 195 18.33 31.09 -2.98
N MET A 196 17.59 30.02 -2.74
CA MET A 196 17.21 29.51 -1.41
C MET A 196 17.95 28.21 -1.08
N GLU A 197 18.18 28.00 0.21
CA GLU A 197 18.72 26.74 0.73
C GLU A 197 17.57 25.78 1.10
N MET A 198 17.92 24.52 1.36
CA MET A 198 16.97 23.51 1.86
C MET A 198 16.35 23.99 3.18
N PRO A 199 15.00 24.09 3.30
CA PRO A 199 14.34 24.56 4.52
C PRO A 199 14.64 23.64 5.71
N LYS A 200 14.92 24.22 6.87
CA LYS A 200 15.18 23.53 8.16
C LYS A 200 14.25 23.96 9.27
N THR A 201 13.50 25.02 9.05
CA THR A 201 12.54 25.58 10.00
C THR A 201 11.18 25.76 9.34
N LYS A 202 10.13 25.84 10.17
CA LYS A 202 8.77 26.16 9.71
C LYS A 202 8.73 27.47 8.90
N GLN A 203 9.45 28.50 9.36
CA GLN A 203 9.48 29.79 8.66
C GLN A 203 10.18 29.70 7.30
N GLU A 204 11.31 29.01 7.21
CA GLU A 204 12.01 28.79 5.93
C GLU A 204 11.14 28.00 4.95
N LEU A 205 10.32 27.04 5.44
CA LEU A 205 9.38 26.32 4.62
C LEU A 205 8.25 27.20 4.09
N LEU A 206 7.72 28.11 4.92
CA LEU A 206 6.73 29.10 4.51
C LEU A 206 7.32 30.10 3.50
N ASP A 207 8.55 30.56 3.74
CA ASP A 207 9.25 31.47 2.80
C ASP A 207 9.45 30.79 1.44
N TYR A 208 9.81 29.50 1.43
CA TYR A 208 9.90 28.71 0.21
C TYR A 208 8.53 28.55 -0.46
N ALA A 209 7.49 28.23 0.29
CA ALA A 209 6.14 28.08 -0.23
C ALA A 209 5.64 29.36 -0.95
N VAL A 210 5.86 30.53 -0.32
CA VAL A 210 5.54 31.82 -0.93
C VAL A 210 6.39 32.09 -2.17
N ALA A 211 7.70 31.83 -2.11
CA ALA A 211 8.60 32.07 -3.21
C ALA A 211 8.25 31.20 -4.44
N VAL A 212 7.96 29.92 -4.24
CA VAL A 212 7.53 29.00 -5.31
C VAL A 212 6.29 29.52 -6.02
N THR A 213 5.32 30.02 -5.26
CA THR A 213 4.03 30.42 -5.83
C THR A 213 4.05 31.81 -6.47
N THR A 214 5.01 32.68 -6.08
CA THR A 214 4.97 34.11 -6.48
C THR A 214 6.14 34.57 -7.32
N LYS A 215 7.17 33.73 -7.53
CA LYS A 215 8.42 34.15 -8.19
C LYS A 215 8.76 33.36 -9.46
N ASP A 216 7.80 32.67 -10.06
CA ASP A 216 7.97 31.95 -11.33
C ASP A 216 9.29 31.12 -11.34
N PRO A 217 9.42 30.09 -10.49
CA PRO A 217 10.69 29.37 -10.33
C PRO A 217 11.03 28.47 -11.53
N ASP A 218 10.06 28.13 -12.38
CA ASP A 218 10.23 27.35 -13.61
C ASP A 218 10.52 28.27 -14.84
N GLY A 219 10.42 29.62 -14.67
CA GLY A 219 10.80 30.59 -15.67
C GLY A 219 9.88 30.61 -16.90
N ASN A 220 8.64 30.12 -16.78
CA ASN A 220 7.69 30.05 -17.89
C ASN A 220 6.89 31.36 -18.11
N GLY A 221 7.03 32.33 -17.22
CA GLY A 221 6.35 33.63 -17.26
C GLY A 221 4.90 33.60 -16.82
N GLN A 222 4.49 32.55 -16.10
CA GLN A 222 3.13 32.37 -15.58
C GLN A 222 3.17 32.12 -14.07
N ASP A 223 2.18 32.57 -13.33
CA ASP A 223 1.97 32.28 -11.90
C ASP A 223 1.14 31.00 -11.76
N ASP A 224 1.71 29.83 -12.11
CA ASP A 224 1.01 28.56 -12.18
C ASP A 224 1.71 27.42 -11.41
N THR A 225 2.59 27.79 -10.50
CA THR A 225 3.29 26.86 -9.59
C THR A 225 2.81 27.04 -8.15
N TYR A 226 2.80 25.96 -7.38
CA TYR A 226 2.28 25.90 -6.01
C TYR A 226 3.26 25.16 -5.10
N PHE A 227 3.17 25.41 -3.79
CA PHE A 227 4.01 24.73 -2.82
C PHE A 227 3.70 23.23 -2.74
N MET A 228 2.46 22.89 -2.42
CA MET A 228 1.97 21.51 -2.27
C MET A 228 0.52 21.37 -2.71
N THR A 229 0.08 20.12 -2.80
CA THR A 229 -1.32 19.76 -2.96
C THR A 229 -1.70 18.69 -1.92
N GLY A 230 -3.01 18.43 -1.80
CA GLY A 230 -3.53 17.28 -1.06
C GLY A 230 -3.19 15.94 -1.72
N ALA A 231 -4.11 15.11 -1.86
CA ALA A 231 -4.26 13.82 -2.56
C ALA A 231 -5.27 12.95 -1.78
N GLY A 232 -6.05 13.57 -0.90
CA GLY A 232 -7.02 12.86 -0.05
C GLY A 232 -8.38 12.62 -0.70
N GLY A 233 -8.63 13.15 -1.91
CA GLY A 233 -9.89 12.95 -2.63
C GLY A 233 -11.12 13.42 -1.84
N GLY A 234 -10.99 14.46 -1.01
CA GLY A 234 -12.06 14.94 -0.13
C GLY A 234 -12.24 14.18 1.19
N LYS A 235 -11.41 13.16 1.46
CA LYS A 235 -11.50 12.32 2.67
C LYS A 235 -10.38 12.56 3.68
N GLY A 236 -9.54 13.57 3.47
CA GLY A 236 -8.42 13.95 4.31
C GLY A 236 -7.44 14.85 3.57
N PHE A 237 -6.35 15.20 4.24
CA PHE A 237 -5.35 16.11 3.67
C PHE A 237 -4.33 15.43 2.74
N GLY A 238 -4.30 14.09 2.69
CA GLY A 238 -3.42 13.34 1.81
C GLY A 238 -1.94 13.66 2.02
N MET A 239 -1.25 14.17 1.00
CA MET A 239 0.18 14.51 1.09
C MET A 239 0.49 15.53 2.19
N LEU A 240 -0.43 16.45 2.49
CA LEU A 240 -0.23 17.44 3.55
C LEU A 240 -0.17 16.81 4.95
N ASP A 241 -0.86 15.68 5.19
CA ASP A 241 -0.79 14.98 6.48
C ASP A 241 0.63 14.49 6.81
N SER A 242 1.51 14.33 5.82
CA SER A 242 2.91 14.00 6.06
C SER A 242 3.66 15.09 6.83
N LEU A 243 3.25 16.35 6.66
CA LEU A 243 3.82 17.47 7.39
C LEU A 243 3.45 17.44 8.87
N PHE A 244 2.33 16.80 9.22
CA PHE A 244 1.90 16.69 10.62
C PHE A 244 2.96 15.99 11.47
N GLY A 245 3.37 14.78 11.08
CA GLY A 245 4.42 14.04 11.80
C GLY A 245 5.72 14.81 11.90
N CYS A 246 6.12 15.48 10.80
CA CYS A 246 7.38 16.22 10.72
C CYS A 246 7.41 17.51 11.56
N MET A 247 6.26 18.03 11.98
CA MET A 247 6.17 19.36 12.61
C MET A 247 5.47 19.36 13.96
N ALA A 248 4.52 18.48 14.18
CA ALA A 248 3.66 18.57 15.36
C ALA A 248 3.69 17.29 16.24
N GLY A 249 3.58 16.11 15.65
CA GLY A 249 3.56 14.86 16.42
C GLY A 249 3.01 13.67 15.64
N PRO A 250 2.80 12.53 16.30
CA PRO A 250 2.19 11.37 15.67
C PRO A 250 0.75 11.69 15.23
N ASN A 251 0.39 11.33 13.98
CA ASN A 251 -0.98 11.50 13.47
C ASN A 251 -1.89 10.32 13.91
N GLN A 252 -1.74 9.87 15.13
CA GLN A 252 -2.51 8.79 15.74
C GLN A 252 -2.41 8.89 17.26
N ALA A 253 -3.28 8.20 17.99
CA ALA A 253 -3.11 8.04 19.43
C ALA A 253 -1.76 7.37 19.74
N TYR A 254 -1.10 7.80 20.79
CA TYR A 254 0.25 7.34 21.12
C TYR A 254 0.50 7.33 22.64
N VAL A 255 1.62 6.74 23.03
CA VAL A 255 2.11 6.74 24.40
C VAL A 255 3.25 7.73 24.50
N ALA A 256 3.12 8.73 25.37
CA ALA A 256 4.18 9.71 25.63
C ALA A 256 5.37 9.07 26.40
N GLU A 257 6.48 9.78 26.47
CA GLU A 257 7.70 9.28 27.15
C GLU A 257 7.48 8.95 28.63
N ASP A 258 6.54 9.61 29.29
CA ASP A 258 6.16 9.36 30.67
C ASP A 258 5.17 8.19 30.84
N GLY A 259 4.81 7.51 29.74
CA GLY A 259 3.86 6.40 29.73
C GLY A 259 2.39 6.81 29.68
N THR A 260 2.07 8.09 29.55
CA THR A 260 0.69 8.57 29.47
C THR A 260 0.11 8.42 28.07
N PHE A 261 -1.19 8.15 27.99
CA PHE A 261 -1.94 8.13 26.75
C PHE A 261 -2.11 9.55 26.20
N GLN A 262 -1.85 9.74 24.92
CA GLN A 262 -2.06 10.99 24.20
C GLN A 262 -2.89 10.76 22.95
N HIS A 263 -3.66 11.79 22.58
CA HIS A 263 -4.43 11.78 21.34
C HIS A 263 -4.33 13.17 20.68
N PRO A 264 -4.02 13.25 19.37
CA PRO A 264 -3.77 14.52 18.66
C PRO A 264 -4.89 15.56 18.79
N TYR A 265 -6.12 15.13 19.00
CA TYR A 265 -7.26 16.07 19.18
C TYR A 265 -7.27 16.75 20.54
N PHE A 266 -6.54 16.23 21.54
CA PHE A 266 -6.57 16.72 22.93
C PHE A 266 -5.21 17.18 23.46
N ASP A 267 -4.10 16.84 22.80
CA ASP A 267 -2.76 17.28 23.18
C ASP A 267 -2.34 18.62 22.52
N GLY A 268 -3.18 19.16 21.65
CA GLY A 268 -2.96 20.42 20.94
C GLY A 268 -2.26 20.29 19.59
N THR A 269 -1.64 19.15 19.30
CA THR A 269 -0.82 18.95 18.09
C THR A 269 -1.64 19.06 16.80
N ARG A 270 -2.85 18.47 16.76
CA ARG A 270 -3.72 18.56 15.58
C ARG A 270 -4.23 19.98 15.35
N LYS A 271 -4.56 20.71 16.42
CA LYS A 271 -4.95 22.12 16.34
C LYS A 271 -3.83 22.99 15.78
N GLU A 272 -2.59 22.76 16.21
CA GLU A 272 -1.41 23.47 15.68
C GLU A 272 -1.21 23.16 14.19
N PHE A 273 -1.30 21.91 13.81
CA PHE A 273 -1.20 21.52 12.40
C PHE A 273 -2.29 22.17 11.53
N LEU A 274 -3.55 22.16 11.97
CA LEU A 274 -4.64 22.84 11.27
C LEU A 274 -4.42 24.35 11.15
N SER A 275 -3.82 24.97 12.17
CA SER A 275 -3.39 26.38 12.09
C SER A 275 -2.33 26.60 11.01
N PHE A 276 -1.40 25.67 10.86
CA PHE A 276 -0.37 25.75 9.82
C PHE A 276 -0.96 25.54 8.42
N VAL A 277 -1.84 24.55 8.24
CA VAL A 277 -2.53 24.35 6.95
C VAL A 277 -3.37 25.58 6.59
N LYS A 278 -4.03 26.19 7.57
CA LYS A 278 -4.75 27.45 7.38
C LYS A 278 -3.82 28.59 6.95
N GLU A 279 -2.64 28.70 7.52
CA GLU A 279 -1.63 29.69 7.12
C GLU A 279 -1.21 29.49 5.64
N LEU A 280 -0.95 28.24 5.22
CA LEU A 280 -0.68 27.91 3.82
C LEU A 280 -1.85 28.27 2.90
N TYR A 281 -3.07 28.00 3.34
CA TYR A 281 -4.28 28.34 2.60
C TYR A 281 -4.47 29.86 2.45
N ASP A 282 -4.30 30.62 3.52
CA ASP A 282 -4.43 32.09 3.53
C ASP A 282 -3.37 32.75 2.63
N LEU A 283 -2.16 32.19 2.60
CA LEU A 283 -1.07 32.59 1.71
C LEU A 283 -1.30 32.20 0.25
N LYS A 284 -2.31 31.35 -0.04
CA LYS A 284 -2.67 30.85 -1.38
C LYS A 284 -1.52 30.08 -2.04
N VAL A 285 -0.74 29.35 -1.25
CA VAL A 285 0.43 28.58 -1.75
C VAL A 285 0.09 27.12 -2.03
N LEU A 286 -1.09 26.64 -1.67
CA LEU A 286 -1.59 25.33 -2.01
C LEU A 286 -2.22 25.33 -3.40
N ALA A 287 -2.13 24.21 -4.12
CA ALA A 287 -2.78 24.05 -5.41
C ALA A 287 -4.29 24.31 -5.32
N PRO A 288 -4.93 24.84 -6.38
CA PRO A 288 -6.38 25.01 -6.40
C PRO A 288 -7.07 23.69 -6.07
N ASP A 289 -8.17 23.76 -5.29
CA ASP A 289 -8.97 22.59 -4.91
C ASP A 289 -8.19 21.47 -4.23
N TRP A 290 -7.04 21.78 -3.59
CA TRP A 290 -6.13 20.84 -2.93
C TRP A 290 -6.85 19.82 -2.03
N TYR A 291 -7.97 20.18 -1.42
CA TYR A 291 -8.74 19.36 -0.50
C TYR A 291 -9.63 18.30 -1.19
N THR A 292 -9.90 18.44 -2.49
CA THR A 292 -10.69 17.50 -3.30
C THR A 292 -9.83 16.67 -4.27
N ILE A 293 -8.57 17.06 -4.46
CA ILE A 293 -7.64 16.40 -5.39
C ILE A 293 -7.37 14.98 -4.90
N ASP A 294 -7.56 14.01 -5.79
CA ASP A 294 -7.17 12.62 -5.60
C ASP A 294 -5.68 12.38 -5.89
N TRP A 295 -5.23 11.17 -5.62
CA TRP A 295 -3.82 10.79 -5.83
C TRP A 295 -3.37 10.97 -7.28
N GLU A 296 -4.18 10.59 -8.27
CA GLU A 296 -3.82 10.67 -9.68
C GLU A 296 -3.67 12.11 -10.15
N THR A 297 -4.55 12.98 -9.72
CA THR A 297 -4.46 14.41 -9.99
C THR A 297 -3.23 15.01 -9.32
N ALA A 298 -2.93 14.65 -8.07
CA ALA A 298 -1.72 15.10 -7.37
C ALA A 298 -0.43 14.64 -8.08
N LYS A 299 -0.40 13.41 -8.59
CA LYS A 299 0.68 12.92 -9.46
C LYS A 299 0.83 13.78 -10.71
N SER A 300 -0.29 14.08 -11.38
CA SER A 300 -0.27 14.93 -12.57
C SER A 300 0.34 16.31 -12.27
N TYR A 301 0.00 16.95 -11.16
CA TYR A 301 0.63 18.21 -10.74
C TYR A 301 2.15 18.05 -10.55
N THR A 302 2.58 16.96 -9.91
CA THR A 302 4.00 16.67 -9.66
C THR A 302 4.77 16.47 -10.95
N LEU A 303 4.25 15.63 -11.86
CA LEU A 303 4.91 15.26 -13.11
C LEU A 303 4.91 16.37 -14.15
N ASN A 304 3.98 17.34 -14.04
CA ASN A 304 3.88 18.50 -14.93
C ASN A 304 4.49 19.78 -14.35
N ASP A 305 5.40 19.65 -13.35
CA ASP A 305 6.16 20.78 -12.79
C ASP A 305 5.28 21.89 -12.18
N LYS A 306 4.17 21.49 -11.52
CA LYS A 306 3.28 22.45 -10.85
C LYS A 306 3.50 22.56 -9.34
N ILE A 307 4.26 21.64 -8.75
CA ILE A 307 4.39 21.49 -7.31
C ILE A 307 5.85 21.60 -6.87
N GLY A 308 6.10 22.40 -5.84
CA GLY A 308 7.45 22.62 -5.28
C GLY A 308 7.89 21.57 -4.25
N MET A 309 6.92 20.92 -3.58
CA MET A 309 7.19 19.89 -2.59
C MET A 309 6.13 18.79 -2.65
N VAL A 310 6.55 17.54 -2.49
CA VAL A 310 5.67 16.37 -2.46
C VAL A 310 6.05 15.44 -1.31
N ASN A 311 5.13 14.60 -0.86
CA ASN A 311 5.45 13.41 -0.09
C ASN A 311 5.29 12.19 -1.00
N TYR A 312 6.37 11.50 -1.28
CA TYR A 312 6.41 10.47 -2.31
C TYR A 312 7.36 9.32 -1.96
N PRO A 313 7.12 8.09 -2.47
CA PRO A 313 8.12 7.03 -2.40
C PRO A 313 9.32 7.35 -3.31
N ALA A 314 10.55 7.20 -2.80
CA ALA A 314 11.75 7.65 -3.51
C ALA A 314 11.90 7.07 -4.91
N GLY A 315 11.91 5.77 -5.03
CA GLY A 315 12.10 5.12 -6.31
C GLY A 315 10.98 5.43 -7.29
N SER A 316 9.73 5.48 -6.80
CA SER A 316 8.57 5.83 -7.64
C SER A 316 8.67 7.25 -8.18
N LEU A 317 9.07 8.22 -7.35
CA LEU A 317 9.19 9.61 -7.82
C LEU A 317 10.19 9.73 -8.96
N TYR A 318 11.40 9.20 -8.80
CA TYR A 318 12.40 9.25 -9.85
C TYR A 318 11.98 8.52 -11.12
N GLN A 319 11.40 7.34 -10.95
CA GLN A 319 10.93 6.55 -12.08
C GLN A 319 9.81 7.25 -12.85
N GLU A 320 8.79 7.74 -12.15
CA GLU A 320 7.63 8.37 -12.75
C GLU A 320 7.99 9.71 -13.37
N TYR A 321 8.78 10.53 -12.66
CA TYR A 321 9.19 11.84 -13.17
C TYR A 321 10.10 11.72 -14.39
N THR A 322 11.14 10.88 -14.35
CA THR A 322 12.04 10.68 -15.49
C THR A 322 11.30 10.03 -16.66
N GLY A 323 10.33 9.14 -16.40
CA GLY A 323 9.44 8.58 -17.40
C GLY A 323 8.61 9.67 -18.10
N ALA A 324 7.93 10.52 -17.33
CA ALA A 324 7.13 11.62 -17.86
C ALA A 324 7.97 12.63 -18.68
N LYS A 325 9.24 12.82 -18.33
CA LYS A 325 10.16 13.70 -19.06
C LYS A 325 10.86 13.01 -20.23
N GLY A 326 10.68 11.69 -20.41
CA GLY A 326 11.30 10.91 -21.49
C GLY A 326 12.83 10.85 -21.41
N SER A 327 13.40 11.05 -20.23
CA SER A 327 14.86 11.09 -20.04
C SER A 327 15.28 10.75 -18.63
N LYS A 328 16.44 10.05 -18.50
CA LYS A 328 17.17 9.85 -17.23
C LYS A 328 18.46 10.67 -17.13
N LYS A 329 18.59 11.70 -17.95
CA LYS A 329 19.75 12.57 -17.89
C LYS A 329 19.84 13.35 -16.58
N PRO A 330 21.05 13.76 -16.15
CA PRO A 330 21.25 14.46 -14.89
C PRO A 330 20.37 15.69 -14.68
N GLU A 331 20.10 16.46 -15.73
CA GLU A 331 19.21 17.63 -15.67
C GLU A 331 17.76 17.31 -15.34
N VAL A 332 17.34 16.05 -15.49
CA VAL A 332 16.00 15.54 -15.12
C VAL A 332 16.04 14.82 -13.78
N VAL A 333 17.08 14.01 -13.57
CA VAL A 333 17.23 13.20 -12.34
C VAL A 333 17.44 14.09 -11.11
N ASP A 334 18.24 15.16 -11.24
CA ASP A 334 18.63 16.03 -10.13
C ASP A 334 17.57 17.08 -9.74
N VAL A 335 16.41 17.06 -10.41
CA VAL A 335 15.31 18.01 -10.15
C VAL A 335 14.74 17.87 -8.75
N TRP A 336 14.54 16.64 -8.29
CA TRP A 336 13.98 16.35 -6.97
C TRP A 336 15.08 15.96 -5.97
N LYS A 337 14.96 16.44 -4.73
CA LYS A 337 15.77 15.98 -3.60
C LYS A 337 14.89 15.57 -2.43
N PHE A 338 15.16 14.41 -1.86
CA PHE A 338 14.52 13.95 -0.64
C PHE A 338 15.10 14.63 0.59
N MET A 339 14.23 14.91 1.58
CA MET A 339 14.52 15.77 2.73
C MET A 339 14.67 14.91 4.00
N ALA A 340 15.80 14.19 4.15
CA ALA A 340 16.01 13.36 5.36
C ALA A 340 15.99 14.16 6.66
N ASP A 341 16.53 15.37 6.63
CA ASP A 341 16.64 16.26 7.79
C ASP A 341 15.43 17.19 7.95
N PHE A 342 14.33 16.87 7.26
CA PHE A 342 13.15 17.73 7.24
C PHE A 342 12.36 17.80 8.54
N PRO A 343 12.29 16.75 9.41
CA PRO A 343 11.60 16.92 10.68
C PRO A 343 12.08 18.17 11.42
N ILE A 344 11.13 19.05 11.74
CA ILE A 344 11.37 20.34 12.36
C ILE A 344 11.14 20.22 13.86
N GLU A 345 12.06 20.78 14.67
CA GLU A 345 11.87 20.95 16.12
C GLU A 345 11.47 19.66 16.88
N GLY A 346 12.07 18.52 16.54
CA GLY A 346 11.81 17.24 17.21
C GLY A 346 10.65 16.43 16.60
N GLY A 347 10.09 16.88 15.50
CA GLY A 347 9.18 16.07 14.67
C GLY A 347 9.91 14.88 14.08
N LYS A 348 9.14 13.93 13.56
CA LYS A 348 9.63 12.72 12.88
C LYS A 348 8.74 12.41 11.69
N TYR A 349 9.25 11.63 10.77
CA TYR A 349 8.41 11.12 9.71
C TYR A 349 7.28 10.23 10.25
N GLY A 350 6.22 10.07 9.46
CA GLY A 350 5.11 9.16 9.78
C GLY A 350 5.58 7.72 10.03
N PRO A 351 4.80 6.92 10.76
CA PRO A 351 5.18 5.57 11.11
C PRO A 351 5.35 4.69 9.85
N ALA A 352 6.23 3.71 9.97
CA ALA A 352 6.43 2.65 8.97
C ALA A 352 5.88 1.31 9.48
N GLY A 353 5.96 0.27 8.66
CA GLY A 353 5.63 -1.09 9.06
C GLY A 353 4.16 -1.48 8.86
N ASN A 354 3.40 -0.71 8.09
CA ASN A 354 2.09 -1.18 7.63
C ASN A 354 2.28 -2.32 6.63
N PRO A 355 1.43 -3.39 6.67
CA PRO A 355 1.58 -4.53 5.77
C PRO A 355 1.21 -4.25 4.30
N GLY A 356 0.94 -3.00 3.92
CA GLY A 356 0.61 -2.60 2.55
C GLY A 356 -0.80 -3.03 2.16
N TYR A 357 -0.95 -4.23 1.59
CA TYR A 357 -2.24 -4.73 1.13
C TYR A 357 -2.76 -5.88 1.98
N MET A 358 -4.08 -5.96 2.09
CA MET A 358 -4.81 -7.10 2.63
C MET A 358 -5.47 -7.91 1.52
N ILE A 359 -5.53 -9.21 1.70
CA ILE A 359 -6.16 -10.18 0.82
C ILE A 359 -7.22 -10.90 1.63
N ALA A 360 -8.47 -10.58 1.40
CA ALA A 360 -9.60 -11.10 2.16
C ALA A 360 -10.52 -11.97 1.30
N PHE A 361 -11.10 -12.98 1.90
CA PHE A 361 -11.87 -14.03 1.25
C PHE A 361 -13.33 -14.02 1.74
N ALA A 362 -14.28 -13.83 0.84
CA ALA A 362 -15.70 -13.84 1.19
C ALA A 362 -16.16 -15.27 1.52
N LYS A 363 -16.58 -15.51 2.76
CA LYS A 363 -16.90 -16.84 3.28
C LYS A 363 -17.94 -17.60 2.44
N ALA A 364 -19.04 -16.93 2.06
CA ALA A 364 -20.11 -17.53 1.29
C ALA A 364 -19.69 -18.05 -0.09
N LYS A 365 -18.62 -17.50 -0.68
CA LYS A 365 -18.10 -17.88 -2.01
C LYS A 365 -17.29 -19.17 -1.99
N PHE A 366 -16.84 -19.59 -0.81
CA PHE A 366 -16.02 -20.79 -0.62
C PHE A 366 -16.73 -21.88 0.21
N GLU A 367 -17.93 -21.62 0.71
CA GLU A 367 -18.69 -22.60 1.46
C GLU A 367 -18.99 -23.84 0.59
N GLY A 368 -18.49 -25.01 1.01
CA GLY A 368 -18.56 -26.25 0.24
C GLY A 368 -17.70 -26.28 -1.03
N GLN A 369 -16.76 -25.35 -1.18
CA GLN A 369 -15.88 -25.18 -2.35
C GLN A 369 -14.38 -25.32 -1.96
N ASP A 370 -14.04 -26.32 -1.15
CA ASP A 370 -12.66 -26.51 -0.63
C ASP A 370 -11.60 -26.55 -1.73
N GLY A 371 -11.91 -27.21 -2.86
CA GLY A 371 -10.99 -27.27 -4.00
C GLY A 371 -10.74 -25.89 -4.63
N LYS A 372 -11.79 -25.08 -4.75
CA LYS A 372 -11.70 -23.69 -5.22
C LYS A 372 -10.85 -22.85 -4.26
N LEU A 373 -11.10 -22.94 -2.96
CA LEU A 373 -10.31 -22.20 -1.95
C LEU A 373 -8.83 -22.56 -2.05
N LYS A 374 -8.50 -23.85 -2.01
CA LYS A 374 -7.13 -24.35 -2.11
C LYS A 374 -6.43 -23.87 -3.38
N ARG A 375 -7.10 -23.90 -4.53
CA ARG A 375 -6.58 -23.42 -5.80
C ARG A 375 -6.24 -21.92 -5.75
N VAL A 376 -7.13 -21.10 -5.17
CA VAL A 376 -6.92 -19.66 -5.04
C VAL A 376 -5.77 -19.37 -4.07
N LEU A 377 -5.66 -20.10 -2.96
CA LEU A 377 -4.54 -19.98 -2.02
C LEU A 377 -3.21 -20.36 -2.67
N HIS A 378 -3.16 -21.47 -3.42
CA HIS A 378 -1.98 -21.87 -4.18
C HIS A 378 -1.53 -20.76 -5.14
N MET A 379 -2.45 -20.18 -5.91
CA MET A 379 -2.14 -19.09 -6.82
C MET A 379 -1.59 -17.87 -6.05
N ILE A 380 -2.29 -17.40 -5.01
CA ILE A 380 -1.90 -16.20 -4.27
C ILE A 380 -0.56 -16.39 -3.57
N ASP A 381 -0.36 -17.53 -2.95
CA ASP A 381 0.90 -17.81 -2.25
C ASP A 381 2.08 -17.87 -3.24
N THR A 382 1.89 -18.53 -4.37
CA THR A 382 2.91 -18.61 -5.42
C THR A 382 3.21 -17.25 -6.05
N MET A 383 2.21 -16.41 -6.27
CA MET A 383 2.38 -15.05 -6.81
C MET A 383 3.29 -14.19 -5.94
N ALA A 384 3.37 -14.51 -4.69
CA ALA A 384 4.18 -13.78 -3.75
C ALA A 384 5.66 -14.19 -3.78
N ALA A 385 6.02 -15.29 -4.44
CA ALA A 385 7.41 -15.70 -4.57
C ALA A 385 8.20 -14.80 -5.53
N GLY A 386 9.46 -14.57 -5.24
CA GLY A 386 10.40 -13.87 -6.14
C GLY A 386 11.30 -14.86 -6.90
N GLY A 387 12.25 -14.37 -7.69
CA GLY A 387 13.26 -15.16 -8.37
C GLY A 387 12.79 -15.81 -9.66
N GLU A 388 13.20 -17.03 -9.91
CA GLU A 388 12.67 -17.86 -11.01
C GLU A 388 11.19 -18.20 -10.79
N ASN A 389 10.60 -17.59 -9.79
CA ASN A 389 9.27 -17.80 -9.33
C ASN A 389 8.29 -16.85 -9.97
N PHE A 390 7.07 -17.25 -9.89
CA PHE A 390 5.93 -16.70 -10.58
C PHE A 390 5.69 -15.19 -10.38
N SER A 391 5.82 -14.66 -9.17
CA SER A 391 5.57 -13.23 -8.94
C SER A 391 6.63 -12.35 -9.58
N HIS A 392 7.87 -12.83 -9.63
CA HIS A 392 8.95 -12.17 -10.32
C HIS A 392 8.64 -12.05 -11.81
N THR A 393 8.22 -13.16 -12.38
CA THR A 393 7.77 -13.29 -13.77
C THR A 393 6.62 -12.32 -14.07
N ILE A 394 5.62 -12.22 -13.19
CA ILE A 394 4.44 -11.38 -13.40
C ILE A 394 4.72 -9.90 -13.11
N GLN A 395 5.38 -9.59 -12.02
CA GLN A 395 5.61 -8.20 -11.62
C GLN A 395 6.66 -7.51 -12.49
N ASN A 396 7.60 -8.27 -13.02
CA ASN A 396 8.76 -7.71 -13.70
C ASN A 396 8.77 -7.96 -15.21
N GLY A 397 7.77 -8.70 -15.73
CA GLY A 397 7.67 -8.98 -17.15
C GLY A 397 8.82 -9.88 -17.62
N ASP A 398 9.04 -11.04 -16.98
CA ASP A 398 10.06 -12.00 -17.39
C ASP A 398 9.81 -12.47 -18.82
N ASP A 399 10.87 -12.50 -19.62
CA ASP A 399 10.88 -12.88 -21.03
C ASP A 399 10.17 -14.21 -21.27
N LYS A 400 10.28 -15.16 -20.35
CA LYS A 400 9.69 -16.48 -20.50
C LYS A 400 8.15 -16.49 -20.47
N VAL A 401 7.51 -15.64 -19.68
CA VAL A 401 6.03 -15.50 -19.71
C VAL A 401 5.57 -14.97 -21.06
N TYR A 402 6.30 -13.99 -21.59
CA TYR A 402 5.97 -13.41 -22.88
C TYR A 402 6.25 -14.39 -24.03
N GLU A 403 7.34 -15.14 -23.98
CA GLU A 403 7.65 -16.19 -24.95
C GLU A 403 6.60 -17.33 -24.94
N ASP A 404 6.20 -17.81 -23.77
CA ASP A 404 5.21 -18.88 -23.61
C ASP A 404 3.82 -18.49 -24.15
N PHE A 405 3.52 -17.20 -24.21
CA PHE A 405 2.27 -16.65 -24.77
C PHE A 405 2.42 -16.04 -26.17
N GLY A 406 3.63 -16.07 -26.76
CA GLY A 406 3.89 -15.48 -28.07
C GLY A 406 3.70 -13.97 -28.11
N LEU A 407 3.96 -13.30 -27.00
CA LEU A 407 3.82 -11.85 -26.87
C LEU A 407 5.16 -11.18 -27.19
N GLU A 408 5.14 -10.08 -27.96
CA GLU A 408 6.32 -9.23 -28.11
C GLU A 408 6.62 -8.52 -26.79
N LEU A 409 7.86 -8.63 -26.33
CA LEU A 409 8.36 -7.91 -25.17
C LEU A 409 8.28 -6.41 -25.39
N ILE A 410 7.50 -5.75 -24.56
CA ILE A 410 7.48 -4.27 -24.53
C ILE A 410 8.73 -3.74 -23.81
N SER A 411 9.40 -4.58 -22.99
CA SER A 411 10.72 -4.27 -22.44
C SER A 411 11.43 -5.53 -21.95
N SER A 412 12.67 -5.76 -22.35
CA SER A 412 13.54 -6.75 -21.73
C SER A 412 13.95 -6.23 -20.35
N GLN A 413 13.50 -6.90 -19.29
CA GLN A 413 13.93 -6.60 -17.94
C GLN A 413 14.87 -7.72 -17.51
N ASN A 414 16.16 -7.43 -17.45
CA ASN A 414 17.10 -8.35 -16.82
C ASN A 414 17.07 -8.14 -15.31
N THR A 415 16.81 -9.17 -14.57
CA THR A 415 16.92 -9.15 -13.13
C THR A 415 18.31 -9.62 -12.73
N VAL A 416 18.96 -8.88 -11.87
CA VAL A 416 20.24 -9.23 -11.28
C VAL A 416 20.04 -9.44 -9.79
N TYR A 417 20.47 -10.60 -9.31
CA TYR A 417 20.44 -10.92 -7.88
C TYR A 417 21.79 -10.58 -7.25
N THR A 418 21.74 -10.05 -6.03
CA THR A 418 22.91 -9.84 -5.19
C THR A 418 23.12 -11.04 -4.26
N ASP A 419 24.31 -11.17 -3.70
CA ASP A 419 24.68 -12.28 -2.80
C ASP A 419 23.84 -12.29 -1.50
N ASP A 420 23.24 -11.18 -1.12
CA ASP A 420 22.32 -11.04 0.02
C ASP A 420 20.86 -11.36 -0.33
N GLY A 421 20.60 -11.81 -1.57
CA GLY A 421 19.26 -12.17 -2.04
C GLY A 421 18.38 -10.98 -2.42
N MET A 422 18.92 -9.78 -2.47
CA MET A 422 18.25 -8.63 -3.07
C MET A 422 18.30 -8.72 -4.59
N PHE A 423 17.37 -8.10 -5.28
CA PHE A 423 17.42 -8.06 -6.74
C PHE A 423 17.32 -6.63 -7.28
N TYR A 424 17.98 -6.43 -8.38
CA TYR A 424 17.90 -5.22 -9.19
C TYR A 424 17.12 -5.52 -10.46
N LEU A 425 16.15 -4.68 -10.76
CA LEU A 425 15.56 -4.68 -12.09
C LEU A 425 16.47 -3.88 -13.02
N ARG A 426 17.26 -4.58 -13.83
CA ARG A 426 17.86 -3.97 -15.01
C ARG A 426 16.75 -3.68 -16.01
N ARG A 427 16.10 -2.55 -15.89
CA ARG A 427 15.24 -2.08 -16.96
C ARG A 427 16.10 -1.67 -18.15
N THR A 428 16.41 -2.62 -19.00
CA THR A 428 17.04 -2.36 -20.30
C THR A 428 16.02 -1.97 -21.36
N GLY A 429 14.75 -1.85 -20.99
CA GLY A 429 13.65 -1.52 -21.89
C GLY A 429 13.70 -0.08 -22.37
N LEU A 430 14.68 0.18 -23.23
CA LEU A 430 14.60 1.27 -24.18
C LEU A 430 13.82 0.74 -25.36
N THR A 431 12.84 1.53 -25.89
CA THR A 431 12.37 1.31 -27.24
C THR A 431 13.56 1.26 -28.20
N PRO A 432 13.41 0.72 -29.42
CA PRO A 432 14.44 0.84 -30.46
C PRO A 432 14.98 2.26 -30.64
N GLU A 433 14.19 3.28 -30.26
CA GLU A 433 14.55 4.69 -30.31
C GLU A 433 15.17 5.22 -28.99
N GLY A 434 15.41 4.36 -28.00
CA GLY A 434 16.08 4.74 -26.74
C GLY A 434 15.19 5.44 -25.71
N ALA A 435 13.88 5.48 -25.92
CA ALA A 435 12.95 6.03 -24.94
C ALA A 435 12.52 4.94 -23.93
N LEU A 436 12.62 5.24 -22.66
CA LEU A 436 11.92 4.44 -21.65
C LEU A 436 10.42 4.58 -21.89
N GLN A 437 9.78 3.50 -22.33
CA GLN A 437 8.33 3.46 -22.35
C GLN A 437 7.82 3.23 -20.93
N PHE A 438 7.83 4.28 -20.18
CA PHE A 438 6.81 4.58 -19.20
C PHE A 438 6.30 5.98 -19.50
N PRO A 439 5.46 6.15 -20.47
CA PRO A 439 4.57 7.27 -20.34
C PRO A 439 3.60 6.84 -19.23
N TYR A 440 3.70 7.45 -18.07
CA TYR A 440 2.59 7.54 -17.14
C TYR A 440 1.52 8.46 -17.74
N THR A 441 1.16 8.21 -18.97
CA THR A 441 -0.14 8.62 -19.48
C THR A 441 -1.09 7.49 -19.13
N ALA A 442 -2.33 7.78 -18.82
CA ALA A 442 -3.36 6.78 -18.56
C ALA A 442 -3.34 5.64 -19.59
N ASP A 443 -2.93 5.92 -20.82
CA ASP A 443 -2.88 4.98 -21.93
C ASP A 443 -1.73 3.97 -21.84
N SER A 444 -0.60 4.32 -21.28
CA SER A 444 0.57 3.41 -21.25
C SER A 444 0.66 2.58 -19.97
N TYR A 445 0.17 3.08 -18.86
CA TYR A 445 -0.01 2.27 -17.66
C TYR A 445 -1.14 1.26 -17.90
N GLY A 446 -2.13 1.60 -18.73
CA GLY A 446 -3.19 0.70 -19.17
C GLY A 446 -2.70 -0.47 -20.04
N GLU A 447 -1.51 -0.35 -20.64
CA GLU A 447 -0.89 -1.46 -21.37
C GLU A 447 -0.11 -2.41 -20.48
N LEU A 448 0.33 -1.97 -19.27
CA LEU A 448 0.99 -2.79 -18.28
C LEU A 448 -0.06 -3.32 -17.28
N THR A 449 -0.68 -4.41 -17.60
CA THR A 449 -1.66 -5.12 -16.74
C THR A 449 -1.13 -5.58 -15.39
N THR A 450 0.13 -5.28 -15.10
CA THR A 450 0.83 -5.67 -13.87
C THR A 450 0.39 -4.91 -12.62
N ALA A 451 -0.19 -3.70 -12.76
CA ALA A 451 -0.47 -2.85 -11.60
C ALA A 451 -1.41 -3.49 -10.57
N ALA A 452 -2.47 -4.15 -11.01
CA ALA A 452 -3.38 -4.87 -10.10
C ALA A 452 -2.70 -6.06 -9.43
N TRP A 453 -1.82 -6.74 -10.13
CA TRP A 453 -1.14 -7.93 -9.65
C TRP A 453 -0.01 -7.62 -8.67
N GLN A 454 0.53 -6.40 -8.67
CA GLN A 454 1.48 -5.93 -7.66
C GLN A 454 0.93 -5.99 -6.23
N ASN A 455 -0.38 -5.94 -6.09
CA ASN A 455 -1.03 -5.99 -4.79
C ASN A 455 -0.94 -7.36 -4.10
N PHE A 456 -0.59 -8.40 -4.83
CA PHE A 456 -0.42 -9.75 -4.30
C PHE A 456 1.05 -10.07 -3.96
N GLY A 457 1.99 -9.46 -4.67
CA GLY A 457 3.40 -9.82 -4.57
C GLY A 457 4.13 -9.20 -3.38
N LEU A 458 5.38 -9.62 -3.23
CA LEU A 458 6.31 -9.02 -2.28
C LEU A 458 6.46 -7.52 -2.51
N ASN A 459 6.52 -6.76 -1.43
CA ASN A 459 7.10 -5.43 -1.43
C ASN A 459 8.60 -5.56 -1.58
N VAL A 460 9.03 -5.92 -2.76
CA VAL A 460 10.44 -5.88 -3.06
C VAL A 460 10.83 -4.48 -3.45
N SER A 461 12.05 -4.16 -3.17
CA SER A 461 12.66 -2.92 -3.62
C SER A 461 12.87 -2.97 -5.15
N TRP A 462 11.76 -3.12 -5.91
CA TRP A 462 11.73 -2.97 -7.36
C TRP A 462 12.25 -1.61 -7.83
N GLN A 463 12.60 -0.77 -6.88
CA GLN A 463 13.14 0.56 -7.00
C GLN A 463 14.67 0.59 -7.08
N LEU A 464 15.35 -0.51 -6.74
CA LEU A 464 16.79 -0.58 -6.91
C LEU A 464 17.12 -0.67 -8.40
N THR A 465 18.00 0.22 -8.84
CA THR A 465 18.49 0.28 -10.22
C THR A 465 19.95 -0.13 -10.24
N ASP A 466 20.41 -0.67 -11.36
CA ASP A 466 21.78 -1.18 -11.48
C ASP A 466 22.83 -0.06 -11.40
N PRO A 467 23.65 -0.01 -10.32
CA PRO A 467 24.69 1.01 -10.14
C PRO A 467 25.92 0.76 -11.04
N GLU A 468 26.00 -0.39 -11.68
CA GLU A 468 27.11 -0.77 -12.56
C GLU A 468 26.78 -0.60 -14.05
N ASN A 469 25.71 0.13 -14.37
CA ASN A 469 25.31 0.39 -15.75
C ASN A 469 26.43 1.10 -16.52
N GLU A 470 26.72 0.66 -17.73
CA GLU A 470 27.75 1.24 -18.59
C GLU A 470 27.36 2.61 -19.16
N ASP A 471 26.06 2.89 -19.29
CA ASP A 471 25.54 4.20 -19.69
C ASP A 471 25.68 5.21 -18.53
N PRO A 472 26.44 6.29 -18.68
CA PRO A 472 26.66 7.26 -17.61
C PRO A 472 25.37 7.89 -17.07
N ASP A 473 24.37 8.12 -17.91
CA ASP A 473 23.09 8.73 -17.50
C ASP A 473 22.29 7.73 -16.66
N LEU A 474 22.25 6.46 -17.06
CA LEU A 474 21.59 5.41 -16.30
C LEU A 474 22.32 5.08 -15.00
N LYS A 475 23.65 5.13 -15.00
CA LYS A 475 24.46 5.00 -13.78
C LYS A 475 24.17 6.11 -12.80
N HIS A 476 24.17 7.37 -13.25
CA HIS A 476 23.81 8.51 -12.41
C HIS A 476 22.39 8.39 -11.84
N TYR A 477 21.42 8.00 -12.66
CA TYR A 477 20.07 7.73 -12.20
C TYR A 477 20.03 6.65 -11.09
N ALA A 478 20.77 5.55 -11.30
CA ALA A 478 20.86 4.48 -10.31
C ALA A 478 21.48 4.96 -8.98
N GLU A 479 22.56 5.72 -9.06
CA GLU A 479 23.24 6.29 -7.88
C GLU A 479 22.28 7.19 -7.08
N VAL A 480 21.59 8.12 -7.75
CA VAL A 480 20.65 9.05 -7.10
C VAL A 480 19.44 8.32 -6.50
N ALA A 481 18.84 7.39 -7.24
CA ALA A 481 17.68 6.64 -6.76
C ALA A 481 18.01 5.71 -5.58
N ASN A 482 19.17 5.05 -5.62
CA ASN A 482 19.64 4.19 -4.54
C ASN A 482 20.05 5.00 -3.30
N GLU A 483 20.71 6.15 -3.48
CA GLU A 483 21.01 7.07 -2.38
C GLU A 483 19.73 7.53 -1.69
N ALA A 484 18.71 7.95 -2.46
CA ALA A 484 17.43 8.37 -1.92
C ALA A 484 16.72 7.24 -1.16
N THR A 485 16.74 6.03 -1.67
CA THR A 485 16.15 4.85 -1.00
C THR A 485 16.86 4.57 0.32
N SER A 486 18.20 4.60 0.32
CA SER A 486 19.01 4.40 1.53
C SER A 486 18.78 5.50 2.56
N LEU A 487 18.66 6.74 2.11
CA LEU A 487 18.39 7.91 2.93
C LEU A 487 17.03 7.79 3.62
N ILE A 488 16.00 7.41 2.88
CA ILE A 488 14.63 7.25 3.42
C ILE A 488 14.54 6.09 4.43
N ALA A 489 15.28 5.02 4.21
CA ALA A 489 15.35 3.91 5.16
C ALA A 489 15.95 4.34 6.51
N GLY A 490 16.83 5.35 6.52
CA GLY A 490 17.50 5.87 7.71
C GLY A 490 16.79 7.02 8.45
N VAL A 491 15.66 7.55 7.94
CA VAL A 491 14.99 8.68 8.59
C VAL A 491 14.31 8.26 9.89
N ASP A 492 14.33 9.18 10.87
CA ASP A 492 13.66 8.96 12.15
C ASP A 492 12.13 9.02 11.98
N ARG A 493 11.44 8.05 12.57
CA ARG A 493 9.99 7.86 12.41
C ARG A 493 9.29 7.73 13.75
N TRP A 494 8.06 8.17 13.80
CA TRP A 494 7.19 7.88 14.94
C TRP A 494 6.91 6.37 15.01
N PRO A 495 6.83 5.80 16.23
CA PRO A 495 6.40 4.42 16.40
C PRO A 495 5.01 4.17 15.79
N ASN A 496 4.81 3.00 15.21
CA ASN A 496 3.51 2.63 14.66
C ASN A 496 2.59 2.05 15.75
N TYR A 497 1.95 2.90 16.51
CA TYR A 497 0.99 2.49 17.53
C TYR A 497 -0.26 1.82 16.92
N GLY A 498 -0.61 2.17 15.69
CA GLY A 498 -1.74 1.59 14.95
C GLY A 498 -1.69 0.06 14.81
N LEU A 499 -0.49 -0.52 14.80
CA LEU A 499 -0.32 -1.99 14.77
C LEU A 499 -0.90 -2.68 16.01
N SER A 500 -1.02 -1.96 17.12
CA SER A 500 -1.50 -2.49 18.41
C SER A 500 -2.96 -2.14 18.70
N ILE A 501 -3.57 -1.27 17.89
CA ILE A 501 -4.93 -0.80 18.12
C ILE A 501 -5.90 -1.67 17.30
N SER A 502 -6.81 -2.34 17.98
CA SER A 502 -7.87 -3.12 17.34
C SER A 502 -9.20 -2.74 17.98
N LEU A 503 -10.03 -2.03 17.23
CA LEU A 503 -11.34 -1.56 17.69
C LEU A 503 -12.42 -2.62 17.46
N SER A 504 -13.45 -2.62 18.30
CA SER A 504 -14.62 -3.50 18.20
C SER A 504 -15.88 -2.83 18.73
N GLY A 505 -17.04 -3.41 18.43
CA GLY A 505 -18.33 -2.94 18.94
C GLY A 505 -18.54 -1.45 18.72
N GLU A 506 -18.96 -0.73 19.75
CA GLU A 506 -19.27 0.71 19.71
C GLU A 506 -18.07 1.55 19.21
N ALA A 507 -16.85 1.23 19.60
CA ALA A 507 -15.66 1.98 19.15
C ALA A 507 -15.39 1.80 17.64
N LEU A 508 -15.56 0.60 17.10
CA LEU A 508 -15.40 0.31 15.68
C LEU A 508 -16.51 1.00 14.86
N GLU A 509 -17.77 0.92 15.31
CA GLU A 509 -18.90 1.61 14.67
C GLU A 509 -18.70 3.12 14.68
N ALA A 510 -18.28 3.69 15.82
CA ALA A 510 -17.98 5.10 15.94
C ALA A 510 -16.82 5.53 15.03
N SER A 511 -15.77 4.74 14.89
CA SER A 511 -14.64 5.07 14.01
C SER A 511 -15.08 5.17 12.54
N SER A 512 -15.98 4.33 12.10
CA SER A 512 -16.53 4.36 10.74
C SER A 512 -17.48 5.55 10.51
N THR A 513 -18.30 5.90 11.52
CA THR A 513 -19.31 6.96 11.37
C THR A 513 -18.76 8.37 11.60
N LEU A 514 -17.69 8.51 12.36
CA LEU A 514 -17.09 9.82 12.67
C LEU A 514 -16.13 10.32 11.57
N GLY A 515 -15.77 9.51 10.60
CA GLY A 515 -14.82 9.90 9.55
C GLY A 515 -15.25 11.16 8.80
N ASP A 516 -16.48 11.20 8.29
CA ASP A 516 -17.01 12.36 7.57
C ASP A 516 -17.17 13.59 8.47
N PHE A 517 -17.57 13.39 9.73
CA PHE A 517 -17.68 14.48 10.72
C PHE A 517 -16.32 15.13 10.99
N VAL A 518 -15.26 14.33 11.12
CA VAL A 518 -13.89 14.81 11.31
C VAL A 518 -13.40 15.53 10.06
N THR A 519 -13.51 14.91 8.91
CA THR A 519 -13.03 15.44 7.64
C THR A 519 -13.66 16.78 7.32
N ALA A 520 -14.99 16.91 7.46
CA ALA A 520 -15.68 18.16 7.21
C ALA A 520 -15.18 19.29 8.15
N ALA A 521 -15.08 19.02 9.45
CA ALA A 521 -14.63 20.02 10.41
C ALA A 521 -13.16 20.43 10.19
N GLU A 522 -12.28 19.49 9.87
CA GLU A 522 -10.87 19.78 9.61
C GLU A 522 -10.68 20.65 8.37
N PHE A 523 -11.44 20.41 7.30
CA PHE A 523 -11.45 21.31 6.14
C PHE A 523 -12.01 22.70 6.47
N GLU A 524 -13.07 22.78 7.28
CA GLU A 524 -13.60 24.07 7.74
C GLU A 524 -12.54 24.85 8.55
N PHE A 525 -11.81 24.20 9.46
CA PHE A 525 -10.73 24.83 10.22
C PHE A 525 -9.57 25.26 9.31
N ALA A 526 -9.13 24.38 8.41
CA ALA A 526 -8.00 24.63 7.52
C ALA A 526 -8.28 25.74 6.50
N THR A 527 -9.54 25.94 6.09
CA THR A 527 -9.95 27.02 5.18
C THR A 527 -10.42 28.29 5.90
N GLY A 528 -10.56 28.23 7.22
CA GLY A 528 -11.08 29.33 8.03
C GLY A 528 -12.59 29.51 7.92
N ALA A 529 -13.31 28.58 7.31
CA ALA A 529 -14.79 28.60 7.34
C ALA A 529 -15.33 28.39 8.76
N ARG A 530 -14.56 27.73 9.61
CA ARG A 530 -14.77 27.59 11.06
C ARG A 530 -13.58 28.15 11.82
N SER A 531 -13.83 28.90 12.90
CA SER A 531 -12.73 29.45 13.71
C SER A 531 -12.01 28.36 14.50
N LEU A 532 -10.66 28.40 14.53
CA LEU A 532 -9.86 27.54 15.41
C LEU A 532 -10.13 27.77 16.91
N ASP A 533 -10.77 28.86 17.29
CA ASP A 533 -11.25 29.07 18.66
C ASP A 533 -12.36 28.09 19.05
N GLU A 534 -13.07 27.52 18.06
CA GLU A 534 -14.12 26.52 18.26
C GLU A 534 -13.56 25.08 18.32
N TYR A 535 -12.26 24.90 18.11
CA TYR A 535 -11.65 23.57 18.01
C TYR A 535 -11.89 22.72 19.26
N ASP A 536 -11.69 23.29 20.45
CA ASP A 536 -11.83 22.55 21.71
C ASP A 536 -13.30 22.12 21.94
N ALA A 537 -14.26 22.97 21.53
CA ALA A 537 -15.68 22.61 21.57
C ALA A 537 -16.02 21.48 20.57
N TRP A 538 -15.44 21.52 19.38
CA TRP A 538 -15.57 20.46 18.40
C TRP A 538 -14.97 19.14 18.90
N ALA A 539 -13.80 19.16 19.53
CA ALA A 539 -13.19 17.95 20.10
C ALA A 539 -14.08 17.32 21.18
N GLN A 540 -14.76 18.14 22.00
CA GLN A 540 -15.76 17.65 22.97
C GLN A 540 -17.02 17.08 22.28
N GLU A 541 -17.45 17.68 21.17
CA GLU A 541 -18.55 17.15 20.37
C GLU A 541 -18.17 15.79 19.77
N TRP A 542 -16.96 15.64 19.22
CA TRP A 542 -16.43 14.39 18.72
C TRP A 542 -16.44 13.29 19.80
N LEU A 543 -15.98 13.60 21.03
CA LEU A 543 -16.08 12.68 22.17
C LEU A 543 -17.52 12.20 22.39
N SER A 544 -18.47 13.14 22.39
CA SER A 544 -19.87 12.84 22.67
C SER A 544 -20.57 12.01 21.60
N LYS A 545 -20.04 12.03 20.37
CA LYS A 545 -20.58 11.29 19.22
C LYS A 545 -20.01 9.86 19.06
N GLY A 546 -19.22 9.40 20.03
CA GLY A 546 -18.61 8.06 20.02
C GLY A 546 -17.09 8.07 20.19
N GLY A 547 -16.42 9.20 20.05
CA GLY A 547 -14.97 9.33 20.23
C GLY A 547 -14.50 8.87 21.63
N LYS A 548 -15.37 8.96 22.63
CA LYS A 548 -15.09 8.43 23.97
C LYS A 548 -14.82 6.92 23.95
N ALA A 549 -15.65 6.12 23.27
CA ALA A 549 -15.46 4.69 23.13
C ALA A 549 -14.16 4.35 22.39
N ILE A 550 -13.85 5.13 21.32
CA ILE A 550 -12.59 4.97 20.57
C ILE A 550 -11.39 5.19 21.51
N ILE A 551 -11.37 6.29 22.29
CA ILE A 551 -10.25 6.58 23.20
C ILE A 551 -10.11 5.53 24.27
N GLN A 552 -11.20 5.09 24.89
CA GLN A 552 -11.18 4.09 25.93
C GLN A 552 -10.56 2.79 25.44
N GLN A 553 -11.01 2.27 24.31
CA GLN A 553 -10.50 1.03 23.74
C GLN A 553 -9.08 1.18 23.21
N THR A 554 -8.74 2.33 22.62
CA THR A 554 -7.38 2.61 22.15
C THR A 554 -6.39 2.66 23.33
N ALA A 555 -6.75 3.32 24.44
CA ALA A 555 -5.92 3.35 25.64
C ALA A 555 -5.71 1.94 26.21
N GLU A 556 -6.75 1.12 26.24
CA GLU A 556 -6.66 -0.29 26.64
C GLU A 556 -5.71 -1.09 25.74
N CYS A 557 -5.84 -0.96 24.41
CA CYS A 557 -4.95 -1.62 23.45
C CYS A 557 -3.48 -1.23 23.61
N LEU A 558 -3.23 0.01 24.01
CA LEU A 558 -1.88 0.54 24.26
C LEU A 558 -1.38 0.29 25.70
N GLY A 559 -2.18 -0.34 26.56
CA GLY A 559 -1.84 -0.62 27.95
C GLY A 559 -1.75 0.63 28.83
N CYS A 560 -2.48 1.69 28.47
CA CYS A 560 -2.50 2.96 29.17
C CYS A 560 -3.76 3.15 30.03
N GLU A 561 -3.69 4.04 31.04
CA GLU A 561 -4.89 4.51 31.71
C GLU A 561 -5.73 5.38 30.78
N VAL A 562 -7.06 5.21 30.84
CA VAL A 562 -7.99 6.06 30.12
C VAL A 562 -7.88 7.51 30.65
N PRO A 563 -7.67 8.51 29.78
CA PRO A 563 -7.53 9.89 30.21
C PRO A 563 -8.83 10.45 30.82
N GLU A 564 -8.72 11.42 31.73
CA GLU A 564 -9.87 11.98 32.46
C GLU A 564 -10.98 12.51 31.56
N TYR A 565 -10.62 13.12 30.42
CA TYR A 565 -11.61 13.66 29.47
C TYR A 565 -12.42 12.57 28.74
N ALA A 566 -12.01 11.28 28.85
CA ALA A 566 -12.69 10.15 28.25
C ALA A 566 -13.22 9.13 29.31
N LYS A 567 -13.12 9.44 30.60
CA LYS A 567 -13.78 8.69 31.68
C LYS A 567 -15.27 9.07 31.80
#